data_08f5f7dd99a5c705a75817620243277d
#
_entry.id   08f5f7dd99a5c705a75817620243277d
#
_cell.length_a   1.000
_cell.length_b   1.000
_cell.length_c   1.000
_cell.angle_alpha   90.00
_cell.angle_beta   90.00
_cell.angle_gamma   90.00
#
_symmetry.space_group_name_H-M   'P 1'
#
loop_
_entity.id
_entity.type
_entity.pdbx_description
1 polymer ?
#
loop_
_entity_poly.entity_id
_entity_poly.type
_entity_poly.pdbx_seq_one_letter_code
_entity_poly.pdbx_strand_id
1 'polypeptide(L)'
;MKLVIDDKIPFIHGLAEQLGTCVYRPGSEISPADVQDADALIVRTRTHANEALLKGSKVQLVVTATIGHDHLDKEYLAQAGIKWRNCPGCNAESVAQYVRNSLWRAMLAGHLSANPQDTCVGIVGVGHVGSAVSRALHAEGFRTLHCDPPKGEPATLADLARECQVI
;
A
#
# COMPACT_ATOMS: atom_id res chain seq x y z
N MET A 1 12.86 12.03 21.13
CA MET A 1 13.08 11.04 20.05
C MET A 1 13.43 11.81 18.79
N LYS A 2 14.45 11.38 18.04
CA LYS A 2 14.82 11.98 16.74
C LYS A 2 14.35 11.06 15.61
N LEU A 3 13.60 11.62 14.65
CA LEU A 3 13.02 10.92 13.51
C LEU A 3 13.66 11.44 12.21
N VAL A 4 14.07 10.55 11.32
CA VAL A 4 14.43 10.88 9.95
C VAL A 4 13.30 10.39 9.04
N ILE A 5 12.78 11.26 8.18
CA ILE A 5 11.51 11.03 7.49
C ILE A 5 11.64 11.40 6.01
N ASP A 6 11.17 10.51 5.12
CA ASP A 6 10.97 10.84 3.69
C ASP A 6 9.96 11.99 3.56
N ASP A 7 10.39 13.11 2.98
CA ASP A 7 9.62 14.35 2.84
C ASP A 7 8.39 14.24 1.92
N LYS A 8 8.26 13.14 1.19
CA LYS A 8 7.13 12.88 0.26
C LYS A 8 6.05 11.99 0.86
N ILE A 9 6.08 11.73 2.18
CA ILE A 9 4.98 11.03 2.86
C ILE A 9 3.83 12.02 3.06
N PRO A 10 2.65 11.76 2.46
CA PRO A 10 1.52 12.67 2.61
C PRO A 10 1.07 12.83 4.06
N PHE A 11 0.70 14.04 4.46
CA PHE A 11 0.10 14.37 5.76
C PHE A 11 0.96 14.02 6.98
N ILE A 12 2.27 13.74 6.82
CA ILE A 12 3.16 13.38 7.93
C ILE A 12 3.53 14.59 8.80
N HIS A 13 3.60 15.79 8.19
CA HIS A 13 3.89 17.03 8.90
C HIS A 13 2.78 17.37 9.92
N GLY A 14 3.17 17.84 11.08
CA GLY A 14 2.26 18.14 12.19
C GLY A 14 1.90 16.90 13.03
N LEU A 15 2.01 15.70 12.48
CA LEU A 15 1.79 14.45 13.21
C LEU A 15 3.10 13.88 13.77
N ALA A 16 4.14 13.81 12.96
CA ALA A 16 5.42 13.25 13.39
C ALA A 16 6.10 14.12 14.46
N GLU A 17 5.95 15.44 14.41
CA GLU A 17 6.50 16.37 15.38
C GLU A 17 5.93 16.19 16.80
N GLN A 18 4.76 15.58 16.92
CA GLN A 18 4.20 15.21 18.23
C GLN A 18 5.01 14.10 18.92
N LEU A 19 5.80 13.34 18.15
CA LEU A 19 6.63 12.25 18.66
C LEU A 19 8.05 12.67 18.98
N GLY A 20 8.53 13.79 18.43
CA GLY A 20 9.88 14.29 18.68
C GLY A 20 10.41 15.21 17.60
N THR A 21 11.73 15.35 17.55
CA THR A 21 12.42 16.17 16.57
C THR A 21 12.46 15.44 15.21
N CYS A 22 11.94 16.08 14.16
CA CYS A 22 11.87 15.52 12.83
C CYS A 22 12.89 16.16 11.89
N VAL A 23 13.59 15.33 11.14
CA VAL A 23 14.48 15.72 10.03
C VAL A 23 13.89 15.16 8.75
N TYR A 24 13.45 16.03 7.85
CA TYR A 24 12.87 15.65 6.56
C TYR A 24 13.94 15.64 5.47
N ARG A 25 13.95 14.60 4.64
CA ARG A 25 14.86 14.45 3.51
C ARG A 25 14.12 13.81 2.32
N PRO A 26 14.51 14.12 1.07
CA PRO A 26 14.10 13.31 -0.06
C PRO A 26 14.53 11.85 0.16
N GLY A 27 13.61 10.89 -0.01
CA GLY A 27 13.89 9.49 0.31
C GLY A 27 15.10 8.89 -0.42
N SER A 28 15.45 9.40 -1.61
CA SER A 28 16.66 9.00 -2.35
C SER A 28 17.95 9.60 -1.83
N GLU A 29 17.88 10.60 -0.95
CA GLU A 29 19.03 11.36 -0.43
C GLU A 29 19.32 11.06 1.04
N ILE A 30 18.49 10.24 1.69
CA ILE A 30 18.74 9.82 3.08
C ILE A 30 20.04 9.02 3.11
N SER A 31 20.99 9.52 3.89
CA SER A 31 22.36 9.02 3.99
C SER A 31 22.66 8.45 5.38
N PRO A 32 23.78 7.69 5.55
CA PRO A 32 24.22 7.22 6.86
C PRO A 32 24.43 8.37 7.88
N ALA A 33 24.86 9.54 7.41
CA ALA A 33 25.04 10.70 8.28
C ALA A 33 23.72 11.22 8.87
N ASP A 34 22.63 11.16 8.11
CA ASP A 34 21.31 11.61 8.57
C ASP A 34 20.75 10.69 9.67
N VAL A 35 21.04 9.40 9.60
CA VAL A 35 20.46 8.38 10.50
C VAL A 35 21.35 8.06 11.70
N GLN A 36 22.59 8.56 11.74
CA GLN A 36 23.60 8.22 12.76
C GLN A 36 23.08 8.33 14.20
N ASP A 37 22.37 9.41 14.52
CA ASP A 37 21.83 9.71 15.84
C ASP A 37 20.30 9.69 15.90
N ALA A 38 19.65 9.14 14.86
CA ALA A 38 18.21 8.98 14.80
C ALA A 38 17.73 7.77 15.61
N ASP A 39 16.59 7.90 16.28
CA ASP A 39 15.93 6.82 16.98
C ASP A 39 15.04 5.99 16.05
N ALA A 40 14.43 6.64 15.04
CA ALA A 40 13.60 5.97 14.06
C ALA A 40 13.75 6.59 12.66
N LEU A 41 13.51 5.71 11.65
CA LEU A 41 13.55 6.05 10.24
C LEU A 41 12.19 5.75 9.61
N ILE A 42 11.55 6.75 8.98
CA ILE A 42 10.26 6.63 8.33
C ILE A 42 10.44 6.87 6.83
N VAL A 43 10.20 5.85 6.02
CA VAL A 43 10.58 5.85 4.61
C VAL A 43 9.43 5.45 3.68
N ARG A 44 9.70 5.54 2.39
CA ARG A 44 8.97 4.91 1.30
C ARG A 44 9.96 4.11 0.43
N THR A 45 9.50 3.63 -0.72
CA THR A 45 10.24 2.72 -1.62
C THR A 45 11.55 3.26 -2.18
N ARG A 46 11.84 4.56 -2.08
CA ARG A 46 13.06 5.19 -2.59
C ARG A 46 14.27 5.05 -1.67
N THR A 47 14.07 4.67 -0.41
CA THR A 47 15.12 4.48 0.58
C THR A 47 15.33 2.99 0.84
N HIS A 48 16.51 2.49 0.56
CA HIS A 48 16.87 1.11 0.91
C HIS A 48 17.37 1.06 2.35
N ALA A 49 16.55 0.55 3.26
CA ALA A 49 16.93 0.36 4.67
C ALA A 49 17.71 -0.97 4.81
N ASN A 50 19.02 -0.88 4.66
CA ASN A 50 19.96 -1.99 4.65
C ASN A 50 21.19 -1.70 5.53
N GLU A 51 22.16 -2.61 5.56
CA GLU A 51 23.40 -2.47 6.31
C GLU A 51 24.17 -1.20 5.92
N ALA A 52 24.25 -0.88 4.62
CA ALA A 52 24.99 0.28 4.14
C ALA A 52 24.44 1.60 4.69
N LEU A 53 23.13 1.70 4.90
CA LEU A 53 22.48 2.89 5.47
C LEU A 53 22.54 2.89 7.00
N LEU A 54 22.31 1.75 7.65
CA LEU A 54 21.97 1.70 9.07
C LEU A 54 23.11 1.24 9.99
N LYS A 55 24.23 0.75 9.43
CA LYS A 55 25.35 0.25 10.22
C LYS A 55 25.92 1.34 11.15
N GLY A 56 25.95 1.05 12.43
CA GLY A 56 26.46 1.96 13.46
C GLY A 56 25.52 3.11 13.82
N SER A 57 24.32 3.18 13.25
CA SER A 57 23.30 4.15 13.65
C SER A 57 22.64 3.77 14.97
N LYS A 58 21.92 4.72 15.59
CA LYS A 58 21.09 4.49 16.78
C LYS A 58 19.66 4.04 16.46
N VAL A 59 19.33 3.85 15.19
CA VAL A 59 17.98 3.52 14.74
C VAL A 59 17.51 2.20 15.37
N GLN A 60 16.37 2.24 16.04
CA GLN A 60 15.73 1.08 16.67
C GLN A 60 14.45 0.65 15.93
N LEU A 61 13.91 1.53 15.10
CA LEU A 61 12.67 1.30 14.37
C LEU A 61 12.75 1.86 12.95
N VAL A 62 12.41 1.01 11.97
CA VAL A 62 12.16 1.43 10.59
C VAL A 62 10.69 1.27 10.29
N VAL A 63 10.04 2.33 9.81
CA VAL A 63 8.65 2.28 9.34
C VAL A 63 8.62 2.63 7.86
N THR A 64 7.97 1.81 7.05
CA THR A 64 7.68 2.19 5.67
C THR A 64 6.21 2.58 5.52
N ALA A 65 5.96 3.79 5.02
CA ALA A 65 4.63 4.31 4.73
C ALA A 65 4.05 3.70 3.44
N THR A 66 4.36 2.43 3.18
CA THR A 66 3.92 1.67 2.00
C THR A 66 3.45 0.27 2.42
N ILE A 67 2.70 -0.38 1.54
CA ILE A 67 2.29 -1.78 1.74
C ILE A 67 3.48 -2.71 1.47
N GLY A 68 4.12 -2.55 0.29
CA GLY A 68 5.33 -3.27 -0.09
C GLY A 68 6.52 -2.88 0.78
N HIS A 69 7.42 -3.82 1.01
CA HIS A 69 8.57 -3.66 1.90
C HIS A 69 9.86 -4.29 1.34
N ASP A 70 9.95 -4.43 0.01
CA ASP A 70 11.09 -5.06 -0.66
C ASP A 70 12.39 -4.22 -0.56
N HIS A 71 12.24 -2.92 -0.25
CA HIS A 71 13.32 -1.98 0.02
C HIS A 71 13.87 -2.08 1.47
N LEU A 72 13.29 -2.94 2.31
CA LEU A 72 13.78 -3.22 3.66
C LEU A 72 14.58 -4.53 3.66
N ASP A 73 15.85 -4.48 4.04
CA ASP A 73 16.68 -5.66 4.29
C ASP A 73 16.30 -6.27 5.65
N LYS A 74 15.31 -7.15 5.61
CA LYS A 74 14.73 -7.76 6.82
C LYS A 74 15.72 -8.67 7.55
N GLU A 75 16.65 -9.27 6.83
CA GLU A 75 17.67 -10.12 7.43
C GLU A 75 18.66 -9.27 8.23
N TYR A 76 19.16 -8.21 7.64
CA TYR A 76 20.01 -7.25 8.34
C TYR A 76 19.29 -6.62 9.55
N LEU A 77 18.04 -6.13 9.35
CA LEU A 77 17.26 -5.52 10.44
C LEU A 77 17.08 -6.46 11.62
N ALA A 78 16.81 -7.75 11.35
CA ALA A 78 16.69 -8.78 12.40
C ALA A 78 18.02 -9.00 13.12
N GLN A 79 19.15 -9.12 12.40
CA GLN A 79 20.48 -9.28 12.95
C GLN A 79 20.91 -8.07 13.80
N ALA A 80 20.58 -6.87 13.37
CA ALA A 80 20.87 -5.62 14.09
C ALA A 80 19.89 -5.32 15.23
N GLY A 81 18.87 -6.15 15.44
CA GLY A 81 17.83 -5.91 16.46
C GLY A 81 16.91 -4.73 16.17
N ILE A 82 16.90 -4.25 14.93
CA ILE A 82 16.06 -3.12 14.50
C ILE A 82 14.66 -3.63 14.16
N LYS A 83 13.65 -3.10 14.82
CA LYS A 83 12.24 -3.41 14.52
C LYS A 83 11.81 -2.72 13.24
N TRP A 84 10.88 -3.32 12.51
CA TRP A 84 10.27 -2.66 11.35
C TRP A 84 8.75 -2.86 11.30
N ARG A 85 8.07 -1.93 10.62
CA ARG A 85 6.63 -1.98 10.32
C ARG A 85 6.37 -1.42 8.94
N ASN A 86 5.31 -1.92 8.31
CA ASN A 86 4.73 -1.38 7.08
C ASN A 86 3.26 -0.99 7.33
N CYS A 87 2.59 -0.45 6.31
CA CYS A 87 1.21 0.02 6.38
C CYS A 87 0.28 -0.84 5.48
N PRO A 88 -0.07 -2.08 5.88
CA PRO A 88 -0.95 -2.94 5.08
C PRO A 88 -2.31 -2.28 4.88
N GLY A 89 -2.79 -2.25 3.62
CA GLY A 89 -4.11 -1.71 3.28
C GLY A 89 -4.26 -0.19 3.32
N CYS A 90 -3.20 0.57 3.57
CA CYS A 90 -3.28 2.03 3.73
C CYS A 90 -3.86 2.78 2.51
N ASN A 91 -3.79 2.20 1.31
CA ASN A 91 -4.35 2.77 0.09
C ASN A 91 -5.59 2.03 -0.44
N ALA A 92 -6.12 1.04 0.29
CA ALA A 92 -7.18 0.17 -0.21
C ALA A 92 -8.45 0.94 -0.61
N GLU A 93 -8.89 1.88 0.22
CA GLU A 93 -10.07 2.69 -0.06
C GLU A 93 -9.85 3.66 -1.24
N SER A 94 -8.64 4.22 -1.38
CA SER A 94 -8.30 5.08 -2.52
C SER A 94 -8.31 4.30 -3.84
N VAL A 95 -7.81 3.05 -3.83
CA VAL A 95 -7.87 2.17 -5.01
C VAL A 95 -9.32 1.78 -5.31
N ALA A 96 -10.12 1.45 -4.30
CA ALA A 96 -11.55 1.15 -4.47
C ALA A 96 -12.30 2.33 -5.10
N GLN A 97 -12.03 3.55 -4.64
CA GLN A 97 -12.61 4.77 -5.23
C GLN A 97 -12.18 4.96 -6.68
N TYR A 98 -10.90 4.74 -7.01
CA TYR A 98 -10.41 4.83 -8.38
C TYR A 98 -11.11 3.81 -9.30
N VAL A 99 -11.19 2.55 -8.90
CA VAL A 99 -11.86 1.48 -9.67
C VAL A 99 -13.33 1.82 -9.88
N ARG A 100 -14.05 2.19 -8.83
CA ARG A 100 -15.44 2.62 -8.90
C ARG A 100 -15.65 3.75 -9.92
N ASN A 101 -14.83 4.81 -9.82
CA ASN A 101 -14.94 5.95 -10.72
C ASN A 101 -14.61 5.57 -12.17
N SER A 102 -13.66 4.65 -12.39
CA SER A 102 -13.31 4.15 -13.72
C SER A 102 -14.46 3.38 -14.35
N LEU A 103 -15.17 2.54 -13.59
CA LEU A 103 -16.36 1.83 -14.06
C LEU A 103 -17.50 2.79 -14.42
N TRP A 104 -17.80 3.79 -13.57
CA TRP A 104 -18.77 4.82 -13.89
C TRP A 104 -18.41 5.61 -15.17
N ARG A 105 -17.13 5.90 -15.35
CA ARG A 105 -16.66 6.53 -16.61
C ARG A 105 -16.89 5.63 -17.82
N ALA A 106 -16.65 4.32 -17.70
CA ALA A 106 -16.89 3.35 -18.78
C ALA A 106 -18.40 3.22 -19.11
N MET A 107 -19.27 3.25 -18.10
CA MET A 107 -20.72 3.26 -18.27
C MET A 107 -21.19 4.55 -18.98
N LEU A 108 -20.74 5.72 -18.53
CA LEU A 108 -21.07 7.00 -19.16
C LEU A 108 -20.59 7.10 -20.62
N ALA A 109 -19.47 6.43 -20.94
CA ALA A 109 -18.94 6.35 -22.30
C ALA A 109 -19.64 5.30 -23.18
N GLY A 110 -20.60 4.55 -22.64
CA GLY A 110 -21.32 3.49 -23.38
C GLY A 110 -20.53 2.19 -23.58
N HIS A 111 -19.41 2.00 -22.84
CA HIS A 111 -18.63 0.76 -22.90
C HIS A 111 -19.20 -0.36 -22.02
N LEU A 112 -20.01 0.00 -21.03
CA LEU A 112 -20.71 -0.91 -20.14
C LEU A 112 -22.19 -0.55 -20.08
N SER A 113 -23.04 -1.49 -19.61
CA SER A 113 -24.46 -1.24 -19.36
C SER A 113 -24.66 -0.04 -18.46
N ALA A 114 -25.69 0.77 -18.70
CA ALA A 114 -26.10 1.87 -17.83
C ALA A 114 -26.63 1.39 -16.46
N ASN A 115 -27.01 0.10 -16.36
CA ASN A 115 -27.42 -0.52 -15.10
C ASN A 115 -26.26 -1.31 -14.50
N PRO A 116 -25.73 -0.96 -13.30
CA PRO A 116 -24.63 -1.69 -12.66
C PRO A 116 -24.90 -3.19 -12.48
N GLN A 117 -26.15 -3.60 -12.26
CA GLN A 117 -26.52 -4.99 -12.04
C GLN A 117 -26.25 -5.89 -13.27
N ASP A 118 -26.20 -5.32 -14.46
CA ASP A 118 -25.91 -6.05 -15.70
C ASP A 118 -24.40 -6.26 -15.92
N THR A 119 -23.56 -5.62 -15.10
CA THR A 119 -22.10 -5.71 -15.19
C THR A 119 -21.56 -6.60 -14.07
N CYS A 120 -20.86 -7.68 -14.45
CA CYS A 120 -20.08 -8.49 -13.55
C CYS A 120 -18.60 -8.05 -13.58
N VAL A 121 -18.04 -7.80 -12.42
CA VAL A 121 -16.63 -7.42 -12.27
C VAL A 121 -15.88 -8.55 -11.58
N GLY A 122 -14.88 -9.10 -12.27
CA GLY A 122 -13.97 -10.11 -11.74
C GLY A 122 -12.88 -9.48 -10.85
N ILE A 123 -12.67 -10.03 -9.67
CA ILE A 123 -11.66 -9.56 -8.74
C ILE A 123 -10.66 -10.68 -8.47
N VAL A 124 -9.40 -10.47 -8.86
CA VAL A 124 -8.30 -11.39 -8.59
C VAL A 124 -7.58 -10.97 -7.32
N GLY A 125 -7.67 -11.79 -6.29
CA GLY A 125 -7.12 -11.51 -4.96
C GLY A 125 -8.07 -10.70 -4.09
N VAL A 126 -8.57 -11.30 -2.99
CA VAL A 126 -9.50 -10.68 -2.03
C VAL A 126 -8.75 -10.29 -0.74
N GLY A 127 -7.59 -9.63 -0.91
CA GLY A 127 -6.84 -8.99 0.17
C GLY A 127 -7.47 -7.66 0.61
N HIS A 128 -6.67 -6.79 1.22
CA HIS A 128 -7.16 -5.46 1.65
C HIS A 128 -7.80 -4.67 0.50
N VAL A 129 -7.13 -4.63 -0.65
CA VAL A 129 -7.61 -3.87 -1.82
C VAL A 129 -8.81 -4.54 -2.46
N GLY A 130 -8.72 -5.83 -2.81
CA GLY A 130 -9.83 -6.54 -3.48
C GLY A 130 -11.11 -6.55 -2.64
N SER A 131 -10.99 -6.70 -1.31
CA SER A 131 -12.14 -6.62 -0.41
C SER A 131 -12.73 -5.20 -0.35
N ALA A 132 -11.91 -4.15 -0.39
CA ALA A 132 -12.40 -2.77 -0.42
C ALA A 132 -13.11 -2.47 -1.75
N VAL A 133 -12.53 -2.91 -2.87
CA VAL A 133 -13.15 -2.81 -4.20
C VAL A 133 -14.49 -3.54 -4.22
N SER A 134 -14.52 -4.80 -3.77
CA SER A 134 -15.76 -5.60 -3.74
C SER A 134 -16.88 -4.90 -2.96
N ARG A 135 -16.58 -4.41 -1.75
CA ARG A 135 -17.56 -3.67 -0.95
C ARG A 135 -18.07 -2.41 -1.66
N ALA A 136 -17.16 -1.63 -2.25
CA ALA A 136 -17.52 -0.41 -2.95
C ALA A 136 -18.42 -0.68 -4.17
N LEU A 137 -18.12 -1.74 -4.93
CA LEU A 137 -18.89 -2.13 -6.10
C LEU A 137 -20.26 -2.70 -5.73
N HIS A 138 -20.34 -3.53 -4.69
CA HIS A 138 -21.63 -4.02 -4.20
C HIS A 138 -22.55 -2.88 -3.72
N ALA A 139 -22.00 -1.86 -3.05
CA ALA A 139 -22.76 -0.71 -2.62
C ALA A 139 -23.36 0.10 -3.79
N GLU A 140 -22.75 0.02 -4.97
CA GLU A 140 -23.21 0.65 -6.22
C GLU A 140 -24.10 -0.28 -7.07
N GLY A 141 -24.32 -1.52 -6.62
CA GLY A 141 -25.17 -2.50 -7.30
C GLY A 141 -24.48 -3.36 -8.35
N PHE A 142 -23.16 -3.29 -8.50
CA PHE A 142 -22.43 -4.19 -9.38
C PHE A 142 -22.41 -5.62 -8.85
N ARG A 143 -22.40 -6.59 -9.77
CA ARG A 143 -22.10 -7.98 -9.45
C ARG A 143 -20.59 -8.16 -9.39
N THR A 144 -20.09 -8.96 -8.45
CA THR A 144 -18.67 -9.32 -8.39
C THR A 144 -18.46 -10.82 -8.35
N LEU A 145 -17.41 -11.29 -9.00
CA LEU A 145 -16.94 -12.68 -8.94
C LEU A 145 -15.48 -12.68 -8.47
N HIS A 146 -15.16 -13.51 -7.48
CA HIS A 146 -13.86 -13.50 -6.81
C HIS A 146 -13.03 -14.72 -7.14
N CYS A 147 -11.74 -14.51 -7.44
CA CYS A 147 -10.73 -15.55 -7.59
C CYS A 147 -9.59 -15.30 -6.58
N ASP A 148 -9.58 -16.06 -5.50
CA ASP A 148 -8.50 -16.07 -4.49
C ASP A 148 -8.44 -17.47 -3.84
N PRO A 149 -7.85 -18.48 -4.51
CA PRO A 149 -7.82 -19.84 -4.02
C PRO A 149 -7.24 -19.99 -2.61
N PRO A 150 -6.18 -19.26 -2.22
CA PRO A 150 -5.67 -19.30 -0.84
C PRO A 150 -6.67 -18.86 0.22
N LYS A 151 -7.71 -18.10 -0.16
CA LYS A 151 -8.77 -17.62 0.74
C LYS A 151 -10.09 -18.39 0.60
N GLY A 152 -10.08 -19.45 -0.20
CA GLY A 152 -11.27 -20.29 -0.41
C GLY A 152 -12.30 -19.72 -1.39
N GLU A 153 -11.95 -18.65 -2.13
CA GLU A 153 -12.79 -18.13 -3.20
C GLU A 153 -12.75 -19.07 -4.41
N PRO A 154 -13.89 -19.68 -4.82
CA PRO A 154 -13.89 -20.86 -5.66
C PRO A 154 -13.67 -20.60 -7.16
N ALA A 155 -13.92 -19.37 -7.61
CA ALA A 155 -13.84 -19.08 -9.04
C ALA A 155 -12.38 -19.10 -9.54
N THR A 156 -12.19 -19.59 -10.74
CA THR A 156 -10.89 -19.59 -11.44
C THR A 156 -10.75 -18.36 -12.32
N LEU A 157 -9.52 -18.07 -12.77
CA LEU A 157 -9.30 -17.00 -13.76
C LEU A 157 -10.07 -17.25 -15.06
N ALA A 158 -10.24 -18.52 -15.44
CA ALA A 158 -11.04 -18.90 -16.62
C ALA A 158 -12.52 -18.58 -16.41
N ASP A 159 -13.04 -18.75 -15.20
CA ASP A 159 -14.42 -18.38 -14.87
C ASP A 159 -14.60 -16.86 -14.94
N LEU A 160 -13.67 -16.09 -14.37
CA LEU A 160 -13.70 -14.62 -14.48
C LEU A 160 -13.70 -14.18 -15.94
N ALA A 161 -12.81 -14.73 -16.77
CA ALA A 161 -12.72 -14.39 -18.20
C ALA A 161 -13.98 -14.74 -19.00
N ARG A 162 -14.72 -15.77 -18.56
CA ARG A 162 -15.95 -16.19 -19.21
C ARG A 162 -17.17 -15.37 -18.78
N GLU A 163 -17.24 -14.99 -17.51
CA GLU A 163 -18.46 -14.47 -16.88
C GLU A 163 -18.45 -12.98 -16.62
N CYS A 164 -17.26 -12.36 -16.56
CA CYS A 164 -17.12 -10.96 -16.22
C CYS A 164 -16.86 -10.09 -17.46
N GLN A 165 -17.47 -8.92 -17.49
CA GLN A 165 -17.23 -7.90 -18.50
C GLN A 165 -15.96 -7.08 -18.22
N VAL A 166 -15.52 -7.06 -16.95
CA VAL A 166 -14.32 -6.37 -16.47
C VAL A 166 -13.60 -7.28 -15.49
N ILE A 167 -12.26 -7.28 -15.52
CA ILE A 167 -11.41 -7.98 -14.55
C ILE A 167 -10.37 -7.00 -14.04
#